data_f2dd79a63593f2d9108541510627f4b8
#
_entry.id   f2dd79a63593f2d9108541510627f4b8
#
_cell.length_a   1.000
_cell.length_b   1.000
_cell.length_c   1.000
_cell.angle_alpha   90.00
_cell.angle_beta   90.00
_cell.angle_gamma   90.00
#
_symmetry.space_group_name_H-M   'P 1'
#
loop_
_entity.id
_entity.type
_entity.pdbx_description
1 polymer ?
#
loop_
_entity_poly.entity_id
_entity_poly.type
_entity_poly.pdbx_seq_one_letter_code
_entity_poly.pdbx_strand_id
1 'polypeptide(L)'
;VIGDDEERLHLRRALSGEGWRVIPAGSGSQARQMAGREDFEIAVVDNRLPDERGFQVISAVQKPGVSTVALLRDEDTMDRIVGIELGADYYMRSPVNPRELVARVKQIFRKRERDGDGESGRIFVGDLEIDPDQVQVLKEGKEILLSPREFKLLHTLAQSPGRVFPRTALLRQVWGEEEYIDERTVNVYVQRLRNKLGENPNDPKLIETVRGFGYRLVRPAT
;
A
#
# COMPACT_ATOMS: atom_id res chain seq x y z
N VAL A 1 13.04 2.31 -10.45
CA VAL A 1 13.27 1.76 -11.81
C VAL A 1 12.55 2.63 -12.82
N ILE A 2 13.28 3.28 -13.71
CA ILE A 2 12.73 4.24 -14.69
C ILE A 2 13.41 3.96 -16.03
N GLY A 3 12.60 3.71 -17.07
CA GLY A 3 13.08 3.38 -18.41
C GLY A 3 13.72 4.57 -19.13
N ASP A 4 13.18 5.78 -18.96
CA ASP A 4 13.73 7.00 -19.54
C ASP A 4 15.00 7.46 -18.82
N ASP A 5 16.11 7.59 -19.56
CA ASP A 5 17.42 7.91 -18.99
C ASP A 5 17.49 9.35 -18.43
N GLU A 6 16.84 10.30 -19.07
CA GLU A 6 16.84 11.70 -18.64
C GLU A 6 16.00 11.88 -17.39
N GLU A 7 14.78 11.35 -17.38
CA GLU A 7 13.89 11.37 -16.21
C GLU A 7 14.56 10.65 -15.02
N ARG A 8 15.15 9.47 -15.26
CA ARG A 8 15.88 8.72 -14.23
C ARG A 8 17.03 9.53 -13.62
N LEU A 9 17.78 10.25 -14.44
CA LEU A 9 18.89 11.07 -13.97
C LEU A 9 18.40 12.25 -13.13
N HIS A 10 17.34 12.94 -13.56
CA HIS A 10 16.77 14.08 -12.86
C HIS A 10 16.21 13.64 -11.50
N LEU A 11 15.43 12.56 -11.45
CA LEU A 11 14.85 12.05 -10.21
C LEU A 11 15.92 11.53 -9.24
N ARG A 12 16.96 10.84 -9.77
CA ARG A 12 18.10 10.41 -8.96
C ARG A 12 18.80 11.60 -8.30
N ARG A 13 19.07 12.68 -9.06
CA ARG A 13 19.72 13.89 -8.50
C ARG A 13 18.88 14.52 -7.39
N ALA A 14 17.59 14.66 -7.62
CA ALA A 14 16.69 15.24 -6.64
C ALA A 14 16.63 14.44 -5.34
N LEU A 15 16.50 13.10 -5.43
CA LEU A 15 16.45 12.23 -4.27
C LEU A 15 17.81 12.16 -3.54
N SER A 16 18.93 12.06 -4.28
CA SER A 16 20.27 12.06 -3.68
C SER A 16 20.62 13.40 -3.00
N GLY A 17 20.05 14.51 -3.49
CA GLY A 17 20.19 15.83 -2.86
C GLY A 17 19.59 15.93 -1.45
N GLU A 18 18.69 15.03 -1.09
CA GLU A 18 18.09 14.90 0.25
C GLU A 18 18.91 13.98 1.18
N GLY A 19 20.08 13.52 0.73
CA GLY A 19 20.93 12.61 1.51
C GLY A 19 20.57 11.13 1.39
N TRP A 20 19.60 10.74 0.55
CA TRP A 20 19.21 9.35 0.38
C TRP A 20 20.14 8.61 -0.58
N ARG A 21 20.45 7.34 -0.25
CA ARG A 21 21.13 6.42 -1.15
C ARG A 21 20.17 5.99 -2.25
N VAL A 22 20.45 6.33 -3.48
CA VAL A 22 19.61 6.00 -4.64
C VAL A 22 20.30 4.99 -5.53
N ILE A 23 19.65 3.85 -5.77
CA ILE A 23 20.13 2.78 -6.63
C ILE A 23 19.33 2.83 -7.94
N PRO A 24 19.91 3.34 -9.05
CA PRO A 24 19.19 3.45 -10.30
C PRO A 24 19.11 2.12 -11.05
N ALA A 25 17.97 1.83 -11.67
CA ALA A 25 17.79 0.74 -12.60
C ALA A 25 17.05 1.24 -13.85
N GLY A 26 17.54 0.91 -15.02
CA GLY A 26 17.00 1.33 -16.31
C GLY A 26 16.07 0.30 -16.94
N SER A 27 15.94 -0.89 -16.35
CA SER A 27 15.10 -1.98 -16.85
C SER A 27 14.53 -2.81 -15.72
N GLY A 28 13.49 -3.57 -16.00
CA GLY A 28 12.89 -4.48 -15.03
C GLY A 28 13.81 -5.61 -14.62
N SER A 29 14.53 -6.19 -15.56
CA SER A 29 15.53 -7.24 -15.29
C SER A 29 16.63 -6.74 -14.35
N GLN A 30 17.14 -5.53 -14.57
CA GLN A 30 18.12 -4.90 -13.68
C GLN A 30 17.54 -4.66 -12.28
N ALA A 31 16.30 -4.19 -12.20
CA ALA A 31 15.62 -3.95 -10.92
C ALA A 31 15.45 -5.22 -10.10
N ARG A 32 15.03 -6.34 -10.74
CA ARG A 32 14.90 -7.63 -10.05
C ARG A 32 16.24 -8.14 -9.52
N GLN A 33 17.30 -8.01 -10.31
CA GLN A 33 18.64 -8.39 -9.89
C GLN A 33 19.09 -7.59 -8.65
N MET A 34 18.84 -6.29 -8.65
CA MET A 34 19.16 -5.41 -7.52
C MET A 34 18.29 -5.72 -6.29
N ALA A 35 17.01 -5.98 -6.48
CA ALA A 35 16.09 -6.34 -5.39
C ALA A 35 16.49 -7.62 -4.65
N GLY A 36 17.21 -8.52 -5.30
CA GLY A 36 17.77 -9.72 -4.68
C GLY A 36 19.08 -9.51 -3.91
N ARG A 37 19.75 -8.35 -4.10
CA ARG A 37 21.12 -8.10 -3.58
C ARG A 37 21.20 -6.91 -2.63
N GLU A 38 20.29 -5.98 -2.73
CA GLU A 38 20.29 -4.72 -2.00
C GLU A 38 19.06 -4.62 -1.11
N ASP A 39 19.24 -4.07 0.07
CA ASP A 39 18.15 -3.64 0.93
C ASP A 39 17.75 -2.21 0.59
N PHE A 40 16.46 -1.97 0.48
CA PHE A 40 15.88 -0.65 0.21
C PHE A 40 14.52 -0.54 0.86
N GLU A 41 14.14 0.68 1.18
CA GLU A 41 12.91 1.00 1.89
C GLU A 41 11.81 1.47 0.93
N ILE A 42 12.19 2.06 -0.20
CA ILE A 42 11.26 2.59 -1.19
C ILE A 42 11.69 2.18 -2.59
N ALA A 43 10.76 1.69 -3.38
CA ALA A 43 10.94 1.45 -4.81
C ALA A 43 10.06 2.41 -5.62
N VAL A 44 10.65 3.18 -6.51
CA VAL A 44 9.95 4.01 -7.51
C VAL A 44 10.01 3.30 -8.84
N VAL A 45 8.87 2.95 -9.43
CA VAL A 45 8.78 2.10 -10.62
C VAL A 45 7.92 2.77 -11.68
N ASP A 46 8.50 3.05 -12.84
CA ASP A 46 7.76 3.45 -14.03
C ASP A 46 7.05 2.23 -14.65
N ASN A 47 5.80 2.38 -15.02
CA ASN A 47 5.05 1.31 -15.66
C ASN A 47 5.59 0.94 -17.05
N ARG A 48 6.24 1.87 -17.75
CA ARG A 48 6.84 1.64 -19.07
C ARG A 48 8.34 1.43 -18.94
N LEU A 49 8.75 0.19 -18.90
CA LEU A 49 10.16 -0.22 -18.96
C LEU A 49 10.49 -0.78 -20.34
N PRO A 50 11.76 -0.74 -20.76
CA PRO A 50 12.16 -1.18 -22.10
C PRO A 50 11.98 -2.68 -22.34
N ASP A 51 12.01 -3.49 -21.29
CA ASP A 51 12.00 -4.96 -21.34
C ASP A 51 10.70 -5.59 -20.83
N GLU A 52 9.93 -4.90 -19.98
CA GLU A 52 8.70 -5.44 -19.40
C GLU A 52 7.76 -4.32 -18.88
N ARG A 53 6.59 -4.68 -18.40
CA ARG A 53 5.70 -3.74 -17.70
C ARG A 53 6.15 -3.57 -16.25
N GLY A 54 6.16 -2.32 -15.76
CA GLY A 54 6.57 -1.99 -14.40
C GLY A 54 5.80 -2.73 -13.31
N PHE A 55 4.55 -3.11 -13.55
CA PHE A 55 3.74 -3.90 -12.61
C PHE A 55 4.36 -5.25 -12.26
N GLN A 56 5.01 -5.90 -13.22
CA GLN A 56 5.72 -7.17 -12.97
C GLN A 56 6.93 -6.95 -12.06
N VAL A 57 7.57 -5.77 -12.18
CA VAL A 57 8.66 -5.37 -11.30
C VAL A 57 8.14 -5.04 -9.91
N ILE A 58 7.01 -4.34 -9.77
CA ILE A 58 6.40 -4.00 -8.48
C ILE A 58 6.18 -5.27 -7.66
N SER A 59 5.56 -6.29 -8.25
CA SER A 59 5.36 -7.58 -7.57
C SER A 59 6.65 -8.25 -7.12
N ALA A 60 7.74 -8.08 -7.88
CA ALA A 60 9.04 -8.66 -7.54
C ALA A 60 9.82 -7.89 -6.48
N VAL A 61 9.58 -6.57 -6.33
CA VAL A 61 10.25 -5.72 -5.34
C VAL A 61 9.44 -5.55 -4.06
N GLN A 62 8.18 -5.97 -4.05
CA GLN A 62 7.36 -5.97 -2.84
C GLN A 62 7.94 -6.94 -1.81
N LYS A 63 8.39 -6.37 -0.70
CA LYS A 63 8.86 -7.08 0.49
C LYS A 63 8.25 -6.41 1.72
N PRO A 64 8.12 -7.11 2.84
CA PRO A 64 7.78 -6.47 4.11
C PRO A 64 8.71 -5.27 4.36
N GLY A 65 8.13 -4.15 4.77
CA GLY A 65 8.90 -2.93 5.02
C GLY A 65 9.33 -2.13 3.78
N VAL A 66 9.00 -2.53 2.55
CA VAL A 66 9.27 -1.76 1.32
C VAL A 66 8.00 -1.05 0.85
N SER A 67 8.06 0.26 0.68
CA SER A 67 6.97 1.01 0.03
C SER A 67 7.22 1.18 -1.46
N THR A 68 6.19 1.04 -2.27
CA THR A 68 6.27 1.13 -3.72
C THR A 68 5.52 2.36 -4.24
N VAL A 69 6.17 3.11 -5.12
CA VAL A 69 5.59 4.26 -5.83
C VAL A 69 5.58 3.93 -7.32
N ALA A 70 4.40 3.76 -7.90
CA ALA A 70 4.26 3.54 -9.35
C ALA A 70 4.12 4.86 -10.09
N LEU A 71 4.87 5.03 -11.17
CA LEU A 71 4.75 6.15 -12.09
C LEU A 71 3.91 5.71 -13.30
N LEU A 72 2.79 6.38 -13.54
CA LEU A 72 1.83 6.06 -14.59
C LEU A 72 1.65 7.23 -15.55
N ARG A 73 1.48 6.95 -16.85
CA ARG A 73 1.12 7.96 -17.86
C ARG A 73 -0.40 8.00 -18.05
N ASP A 74 -0.95 9.17 -18.40
CA ASP A 74 -2.41 9.37 -18.51
C ASP A 74 -3.12 8.47 -19.53
N GLU A 75 -2.40 8.00 -20.52
CA GLU A 75 -2.95 7.18 -21.60
C GLU A 75 -3.27 5.74 -21.15
N ASP A 76 -2.82 5.36 -19.96
CA ASP A 76 -2.87 4.00 -19.45
C ASP A 76 -4.03 3.79 -18.44
N THR A 77 -5.28 4.12 -18.83
CA THR A 77 -6.46 3.97 -17.94
C THR A 77 -6.66 2.51 -17.49
N MET A 78 -6.40 1.54 -18.38
CA MET A 78 -6.44 0.11 -18.03
C MET A 78 -5.26 -0.28 -17.13
N ASP A 79 -4.10 0.29 -17.35
CA ASP A 79 -2.90 0.05 -16.54
C ASP A 79 -3.07 0.61 -15.10
N ARG A 80 -3.90 1.65 -14.90
CA ARG A 80 -4.27 2.15 -13.56
C ARG A 80 -5.07 1.12 -12.77
N ILE A 81 -6.05 0.49 -13.39
CA ILE A 81 -6.87 -0.56 -12.74
C ILE A 81 -5.99 -1.76 -12.37
N VAL A 82 -5.14 -2.19 -13.30
CA VAL A 82 -4.21 -3.30 -13.07
C VAL A 82 -3.17 -2.94 -12.01
N GLY A 83 -2.66 -1.70 -12.00
CA GLY A 83 -1.72 -1.21 -10.98
C GLY A 83 -2.31 -1.24 -9.57
N ILE A 84 -3.58 -0.87 -9.43
CA ILE A 84 -4.33 -0.92 -8.17
C ILE A 84 -4.48 -2.37 -7.69
N GLU A 85 -4.74 -3.31 -8.61
CA GLU A 85 -4.85 -4.74 -8.28
C GLU A 85 -3.50 -5.37 -7.91
N LEU A 86 -2.39 -4.88 -8.47
CA LEU A 86 -1.03 -5.39 -8.23
C LEU A 86 -0.29 -4.76 -7.04
N GLY A 87 -0.91 -3.78 -6.38
CA GLY A 87 -0.56 -3.45 -5.00
C GLY A 87 0.56 -2.43 -4.80
N ALA A 88 0.85 -1.49 -5.72
CA ALA A 88 1.68 -0.34 -5.37
C ALA A 88 1.03 0.49 -4.25
N ASP A 89 1.85 1.00 -3.30
CA ASP A 89 1.33 1.78 -2.17
C ASP A 89 0.93 3.18 -2.58
N TYR A 90 1.61 3.74 -3.58
CA TYR A 90 1.39 5.09 -4.09
C TYR A 90 1.48 5.12 -5.61
N TYR A 91 0.73 6.06 -6.21
CA TYR A 91 0.74 6.33 -7.64
C TYR A 91 1.07 7.80 -7.89
N MET A 92 1.87 8.07 -8.91
CA MET A 92 2.16 9.41 -9.38
C MET A 92 2.13 9.45 -10.90
N ARG A 93 1.80 10.61 -11.45
CA ARG A 93 1.75 10.82 -12.88
C ARG A 93 3.15 11.00 -13.44
N SER A 94 3.49 10.30 -14.54
CA SER A 94 4.73 10.48 -15.29
C SER A 94 4.47 11.34 -16.53
N PRO A 95 5.40 12.28 -16.89
CA PRO A 95 6.65 12.58 -16.20
C PRO A 95 6.41 13.25 -14.84
N VAL A 96 7.13 12.78 -13.82
CA VAL A 96 6.94 13.24 -12.45
C VAL A 96 7.81 14.47 -12.15
N ASN A 97 7.23 15.46 -11.45
CA ASN A 97 8.01 16.57 -10.93
C ASN A 97 8.94 16.08 -9.82
N PRO A 98 10.28 16.30 -9.93
CA PRO A 98 11.23 15.81 -8.92
C PRO A 98 10.93 16.29 -7.50
N ARG A 99 10.43 17.53 -7.33
CA ARG A 99 10.06 18.09 -6.02
C ARG A 99 8.85 17.38 -5.43
N GLU A 100 7.90 16.98 -6.26
CA GLU A 100 6.71 16.25 -5.85
C GLU A 100 7.09 14.83 -5.39
N LEU A 101 7.98 14.14 -6.12
CA LEU A 101 8.49 12.84 -5.71
C LEU A 101 9.24 12.93 -4.37
N VAL A 102 10.12 13.93 -4.19
CA VAL A 102 10.82 14.18 -2.92
C VAL A 102 9.82 14.38 -1.78
N ALA A 103 8.79 15.22 -1.98
CA ALA A 103 7.77 15.45 -0.97
C ALA A 103 7.02 14.16 -0.60
N ARG A 104 6.69 13.33 -1.59
CA ARG A 104 6.04 12.04 -1.39
C ARG A 104 6.93 11.07 -0.61
N VAL A 105 8.21 10.95 -0.97
CA VAL A 105 9.17 10.09 -0.26
C VAL A 105 9.33 10.55 1.20
N LYS A 106 9.45 11.87 1.45
CA LYS A 106 9.47 12.42 2.82
C LYS A 106 8.20 12.08 3.61
N GLN A 107 7.04 12.11 2.95
CA GLN A 107 5.78 11.73 3.58
C GLN A 107 5.75 10.24 3.97
N ILE A 108 6.29 9.37 3.11
CA ILE A 108 6.41 7.94 3.39
C ILE A 108 7.29 7.70 4.61
N PHE A 109 8.47 8.32 4.68
CA PHE A 109 9.38 8.19 5.83
C PHE A 109 8.75 8.73 7.12
N ARG A 110 8.16 9.94 7.10
CA ARG A 110 7.47 10.49 8.29
C ARG A 110 6.33 9.62 8.79
N LYS A 111 5.62 8.95 7.90
CA LYS A 111 4.58 8.02 8.31
C LYS A 111 5.18 6.82 9.04
N ARG A 112 6.30 6.28 8.55
CA ARG A 112 7.02 5.18 9.22
C ARG A 112 7.58 5.58 10.58
N GLU A 113 8.14 6.79 10.70
CA GLU A 113 8.64 7.32 11.99
C GLU A 113 7.51 7.45 13.02
N ARG A 114 6.32 7.91 12.61
CA ARG A 114 5.14 8.01 13.48
C ARG A 114 4.58 6.65 13.88
N ASP A 115 4.66 5.68 12.97
CA ASP A 115 4.22 4.31 13.23
C ASP A 115 5.30 3.52 14.03
N GLY A 116 6.55 4.03 14.12
CA GLY A 116 7.69 3.42 14.82
C GLY A 116 7.99 3.91 16.24
N ASP A 117 7.39 5.03 16.69
CA ASP A 117 7.65 5.62 18.03
C ASP A 117 6.74 5.10 19.16
N GLY A 118 5.94 4.06 18.91
CA GLY A 118 5.17 3.37 19.95
C GLY A 118 5.48 1.89 19.95
N GLU A 119 5.83 1.33 21.11
CA GLU A 119 6.01 -0.09 21.44
C GLU A 119 5.47 -1.06 20.39
N SER A 120 6.34 -1.86 19.75
CA SER A 120 6.08 -2.78 18.62
C SER A 120 4.70 -2.55 17.99
N GLY A 121 4.64 -1.91 16.82
CA GLY A 121 3.40 -1.38 16.20
C GLY A 121 2.25 -2.38 15.98
N ARG A 122 2.27 -3.48 16.73
CA ARG A 122 1.25 -4.52 16.75
C ARG A 122 -0.03 -4.02 17.36
N ILE A 123 -1.10 -4.20 16.65
CA ILE A 123 -2.45 -3.85 17.09
C ILE A 123 -3.16 -5.15 17.51
N PHE A 124 -3.65 -5.18 18.73
CA PHE A 124 -4.43 -6.29 19.25
C PHE A 124 -5.90 -5.88 19.33
N VAL A 125 -6.77 -6.68 18.72
CA VAL A 125 -8.23 -6.50 18.77
C VAL A 125 -8.87 -7.86 19.04
N GLY A 126 -9.10 -8.17 20.32
CA GLY A 126 -9.54 -9.50 20.73
C GLY A 126 -8.48 -10.56 20.44
N ASP A 127 -8.84 -11.55 19.63
CA ASP A 127 -7.99 -12.64 19.16
C ASP A 127 -7.19 -12.30 17.87
N LEU A 128 -7.36 -11.08 17.37
CA LEU A 128 -6.70 -10.59 16.17
C LEU A 128 -5.43 -9.82 16.55
N GLU A 129 -4.29 -10.26 16.03
CA GLU A 129 -3.01 -9.56 16.09
C GLU A 129 -2.64 -9.07 14.69
N ILE A 130 -2.34 -7.79 14.57
CA ILE A 130 -1.98 -7.14 13.31
C ILE A 130 -0.60 -6.53 13.50
N ASP A 131 0.39 -7.04 12.78
CA ASP A 131 1.76 -6.54 12.76
C ASP A 131 1.98 -5.73 11.47
N PRO A 132 2.01 -4.40 11.55
CA PRO A 132 2.21 -3.56 10.37
C PRO A 132 3.64 -3.60 9.84
N ASP A 133 4.63 -3.94 10.67
CA ASP A 133 6.03 -3.98 10.26
C ASP A 133 6.32 -5.23 9.44
N GLN A 134 5.69 -6.37 9.83
CA GLN A 134 5.80 -7.62 9.11
C GLN A 134 4.69 -7.82 8.06
N VAL A 135 3.73 -6.88 7.98
CA VAL A 135 2.52 -7.01 7.14
C VAL A 135 1.81 -8.34 7.40
N GLN A 136 1.79 -8.75 8.66
CA GLN A 136 1.26 -10.03 9.11
C GLN A 136 -0.02 -9.84 9.93
N VAL A 137 -0.93 -10.77 9.76
CA VAL A 137 -2.15 -10.85 10.58
C VAL A 137 -2.27 -12.24 11.14
N LEU A 138 -2.43 -12.33 12.46
CA LEU A 138 -2.73 -13.58 13.14
C LEU A 138 -4.13 -13.50 13.76
N LYS A 139 -4.87 -14.58 13.71
CA LYS A 139 -6.12 -14.77 14.45
C LYS A 139 -6.05 -16.06 15.22
N GLU A 140 -6.24 -15.99 16.53
CA GLU A 140 -6.03 -17.16 17.42
C GLU A 140 -4.66 -17.82 17.21
N GLY A 141 -3.62 -17.02 16.95
CA GLY A 141 -2.25 -17.47 16.67
C GLY A 141 -2.04 -18.10 15.28
N LYS A 142 -3.05 -18.14 14.40
CA LYS A 142 -2.95 -18.65 13.03
C LYS A 142 -2.83 -17.52 12.05
N GLU A 143 -1.89 -17.63 11.14
CA GLU A 143 -1.66 -16.61 10.10
C GLU A 143 -2.83 -16.56 9.10
N ILE A 144 -3.28 -15.35 8.83
CA ILE A 144 -4.30 -15.04 7.83
C ILE A 144 -3.64 -14.35 6.64
N LEU A 145 -3.60 -15.01 5.50
CA LEU A 145 -3.01 -14.44 4.28
C LEU A 145 -3.93 -13.38 3.66
N LEU A 146 -3.52 -12.13 3.78
CA LEU A 146 -4.20 -10.98 3.19
C LEU A 146 -3.43 -10.44 1.99
N SER A 147 -4.16 -9.96 0.99
CA SER A 147 -3.56 -9.12 -0.05
C SER A 147 -3.17 -7.75 0.54
N PRO A 148 -2.26 -6.99 -0.09
CA PRO A 148 -1.85 -5.68 0.42
C PRO A 148 -3.02 -4.72 0.69
N ARG A 149 -4.05 -4.73 -0.15
CA ARG A 149 -5.25 -3.89 0.02
C ARG A 149 -6.15 -4.37 1.16
N GLU A 150 -6.30 -5.68 1.33
CA GLU A 150 -7.04 -6.25 2.46
C GLU A 150 -6.33 -5.93 3.77
N PHE A 151 -5.00 -6.10 3.82
CA PHE A 151 -4.20 -5.73 4.97
C PHE A 151 -4.35 -4.24 5.31
N LYS A 152 -4.18 -3.36 4.33
CA LYS A 152 -4.28 -1.90 4.52
C LYS A 152 -5.68 -1.49 5.01
N LEU A 153 -6.74 -2.12 4.49
CA LEU A 153 -8.11 -1.87 4.94
C LEU A 153 -8.30 -2.32 6.40
N LEU A 154 -7.87 -3.53 6.73
CA LEU A 154 -7.94 -4.05 8.10
C LEU A 154 -7.15 -3.20 9.07
N HIS A 155 -5.90 -2.86 8.73
CA HIS A 155 -5.04 -2.00 9.53
C HIS A 155 -5.66 -0.62 9.77
N THR A 156 -6.24 0.00 8.72
CA THR A 156 -6.93 1.29 8.84
C THR A 156 -8.08 1.24 9.85
N LEU A 157 -8.88 0.18 9.81
CA LEU A 157 -9.97 -0.02 10.76
C LEU A 157 -9.45 -0.29 12.18
N ALA A 158 -8.34 -1.03 12.28
CA ALA A 158 -7.74 -1.44 13.55
C ALA A 158 -7.00 -0.31 14.28
N GLN A 159 -6.53 0.72 13.57
CA GLN A 159 -5.93 1.90 14.19
C GLN A 159 -6.90 2.68 15.12
N SER A 160 -8.20 2.48 14.97
CA SER A 160 -9.21 3.13 15.81
C SER A 160 -10.42 2.21 16.03
N PRO A 161 -10.28 1.14 16.84
CA PRO A 161 -11.37 0.21 17.10
C PRO A 161 -12.59 0.92 17.71
N GLY A 162 -13.78 0.58 17.23
CA GLY A 162 -15.04 1.21 17.62
C GLY A 162 -15.39 2.48 16.83
N ARG A 163 -14.45 3.10 16.14
CA ARG A 163 -14.70 4.25 15.25
C ARG A 163 -15.39 3.80 13.97
N VAL A 164 -16.42 4.53 13.55
CA VAL A 164 -17.08 4.33 12.25
C VAL A 164 -16.32 5.10 11.18
N PHE A 165 -15.90 4.41 10.14
CA PHE A 165 -15.23 4.98 8.98
C PHE A 165 -16.24 5.04 7.82
N PRO A 166 -16.53 6.24 7.28
CA PRO A 166 -17.31 6.36 6.05
C PRO A 166 -16.63 5.63 4.88
N ARG A 167 -17.42 5.10 3.95
CA ARG A 167 -16.88 4.40 2.77
C ARG A 167 -15.93 5.26 1.96
N THR A 168 -16.29 6.53 1.76
CA THR A 168 -15.43 7.54 1.10
C THR A 168 -14.10 7.72 1.80
N ALA A 169 -14.08 7.73 3.15
CA ALA A 169 -12.86 7.86 3.93
C ALA A 169 -11.99 6.62 3.79
N LEU A 170 -12.57 5.41 3.86
CA LEU A 170 -11.84 4.16 3.65
C LEU A 170 -11.28 4.06 2.23
N LEU A 171 -12.11 4.45 1.23
CA LEU A 171 -11.66 4.48 -0.16
C LEU A 171 -10.43 5.35 -0.32
N ARG A 172 -10.49 6.59 0.19
CA ARG A 172 -9.40 7.56 0.11
C ARG A 172 -8.15 7.09 0.86
N GLN A 173 -8.29 6.50 2.04
CA GLN A 173 -7.15 6.04 2.85
C GLN A 173 -6.49 4.78 2.29
N VAL A 174 -7.26 3.85 1.74
CA VAL A 174 -6.75 2.56 1.26
C VAL A 174 -6.33 2.63 -0.21
N TRP A 175 -7.08 3.35 -1.06
CA TRP A 175 -6.85 3.44 -2.50
C TRP A 175 -6.27 4.77 -2.97
N GLY A 176 -6.33 5.83 -2.15
CA GLY A 176 -5.87 7.17 -2.51
C GLY A 176 -7.01 8.06 -3.03
N GLU A 177 -6.64 9.24 -3.55
CA GLU A 177 -7.61 10.20 -4.14
C GLU A 177 -7.91 9.92 -5.62
N GLU A 178 -7.92 8.67 -6.02
CA GLU A 178 -8.17 8.29 -7.39
C GLU A 178 -9.66 8.51 -7.75
N GLU A 179 -9.93 9.35 -8.72
CA GLU A 179 -11.27 9.81 -9.11
C GLU A 179 -12.21 8.73 -9.66
N TYR A 180 -11.73 7.49 -9.89
CA TYR A 180 -12.46 6.46 -10.64
C TYR A 180 -12.79 5.18 -9.86
N ILE A 181 -12.52 5.12 -8.58
CA ILE A 181 -12.85 3.94 -7.78
C ILE A 181 -14.18 4.18 -7.05
N ASP A 182 -15.19 3.36 -7.38
CA ASP A 182 -16.50 3.38 -6.75
C ASP A 182 -16.40 2.92 -5.27
N GLU A 183 -17.16 3.56 -4.40
CA GLU A 183 -17.31 3.16 -2.99
C GLU A 183 -17.75 1.68 -2.82
N ARG A 184 -18.37 1.09 -3.83
CA ARG A 184 -18.73 -0.34 -3.88
C ARG A 184 -17.50 -1.24 -3.75
N THR A 185 -16.33 -0.76 -4.16
CA THR A 185 -15.06 -1.47 -4.01
C THR A 185 -14.77 -1.76 -2.54
N VAL A 186 -15.03 -0.81 -1.64
CA VAL A 186 -14.86 -1.02 -0.20
C VAL A 186 -15.73 -2.18 0.30
N ASN A 187 -16.98 -2.28 -0.20
CA ASN A 187 -17.88 -3.36 0.22
C ASN A 187 -17.35 -4.74 -0.18
N VAL A 188 -16.76 -4.84 -1.39
CA VAL A 188 -16.16 -6.08 -1.88
C VAL A 188 -14.98 -6.50 -1.01
N TYR A 189 -14.10 -5.56 -0.67
CA TYR A 189 -12.92 -5.84 0.16
C TYR A 189 -13.29 -6.15 1.62
N VAL A 190 -14.30 -5.48 2.17
CA VAL A 190 -14.84 -5.83 3.49
C VAL A 190 -15.40 -7.26 3.49
N GLN A 191 -16.12 -7.65 2.43
CA GLN A 191 -16.64 -9.01 2.33
C GLN A 191 -15.51 -10.05 2.22
N ARG A 192 -14.47 -9.77 1.43
CA ARG A 192 -13.28 -10.63 1.33
C ARG A 192 -12.57 -10.77 2.69
N LEU A 193 -12.38 -9.67 3.41
CA LEU A 193 -11.81 -9.67 4.75
C LEU A 193 -12.62 -10.53 5.71
N ARG A 194 -13.93 -10.34 5.78
CA ARG A 194 -14.82 -11.14 6.62
C ARG A 194 -14.66 -12.64 6.34
N ASN A 195 -14.67 -13.02 5.07
CA ASN A 195 -14.49 -14.41 4.67
C ASN A 195 -13.14 -14.98 5.15
N LYS A 196 -12.04 -14.22 4.97
CA LYS A 196 -10.70 -14.64 5.40
C LYS A 196 -10.54 -14.69 6.91
N LEU A 197 -11.19 -13.78 7.62
CA LEU A 197 -11.24 -13.75 9.09
C LEU A 197 -12.22 -14.78 9.69
N GLY A 198 -12.91 -15.56 8.84
CA GLY A 198 -13.85 -16.59 9.29
C GLY A 198 -15.12 -16.02 9.93
N GLU A 199 -15.52 -14.81 9.56
CA GLU A 199 -16.74 -14.19 10.05
C GLU A 199 -18.00 -14.73 9.36
N ASN A 200 -19.07 -14.86 10.11
CA ASN A 200 -20.37 -15.14 9.52
C ASN A 200 -20.87 -13.94 8.72
N PRO A 201 -21.13 -14.07 7.40
CA PRO A 201 -21.58 -12.96 6.57
C PRO A 201 -22.89 -12.31 7.04
N ASN A 202 -23.75 -13.09 7.72
CA ASN A 202 -25.06 -12.64 8.20
C ASN A 202 -25.00 -12.03 9.62
N ASP A 203 -23.93 -12.31 10.38
CA ASP A 203 -23.70 -11.81 11.73
C ASP A 203 -22.22 -11.53 11.95
N PRO A 204 -21.64 -10.51 11.27
CA PRO A 204 -20.23 -10.17 11.39
C PRO A 204 -19.95 -9.52 12.74
N LYS A 205 -18.98 -10.07 13.49
CA LYS A 205 -18.66 -9.63 14.86
C LYS A 205 -17.40 -8.80 14.97
N LEU A 206 -16.49 -8.91 14.01
CA LEU A 206 -15.25 -8.14 14.00
C LEU A 206 -15.39 -6.86 13.16
N ILE A 207 -15.82 -7.00 11.89
CA ILE A 207 -16.00 -5.86 10.99
C ILE A 207 -17.51 -5.62 10.85
N GLU A 208 -18.03 -4.68 11.60
CA GLU A 208 -19.46 -4.36 11.58
C GLU A 208 -19.82 -3.36 10.50
N THR A 209 -21.00 -3.55 9.87
CA THR A 209 -21.60 -2.57 8.97
C THR A 209 -22.51 -1.63 9.74
N VAL A 210 -22.16 -0.34 9.79
CA VAL A 210 -23.03 0.69 10.31
C VAL A 210 -23.86 1.24 9.15
N ARG A 211 -25.13 0.83 9.08
CA ARG A 211 -26.02 1.16 7.96
C ARG A 211 -26.10 2.67 7.74
N GLY A 212 -25.96 3.10 6.50
CA GLY A 212 -25.97 4.51 6.10
C GLY A 212 -24.65 5.25 6.35
N PHE A 213 -23.71 4.72 7.15
CA PHE A 213 -22.49 5.41 7.53
C PHE A 213 -21.22 4.75 6.97
N GLY A 214 -21.02 3.43 7.17
CA GLY A 214 -19.79 2.77 6.72
C GLY A 214 -19.48 1.52 7.52
N TYR A 215 -18.21 1.39 7.92
CA TYR A 215 -17.69 0.21 8.62
C TYR A 215 -16.92 0.59 9.88
N ARG A 216 -16.90 -0.32 10.85
CA ARG A 216 -16.03 -0.22 12.03
C ARG A 216 -15.47 -1.59 12.39
N LEU A 217 -14.27 -1.61 12.96
CA LEU A 217 -13.79 -2.76 13.69
C LEU A 217 -14.34 -2.70 15.11
N VAL A 218 -14.96 -3.77 15.57
CA VAL A 218 -15.61 -3.81 16.89
C VAL A 218 -14.52 -3.77 17.97
N ARG A 219 -14.73 -2.92 18.98
CA ARG A 219 -13.86 -2.94 20.17
C ARG A 219 -14.20 -4.19 21.00
N PRO A 220 -13.22 -5.03 21.36
CA PRO A 220 -13.51 -6.15 22.25
C PRO A 220 -14.10 -5.64 23.56
N ALA A 221 -15.07 -6.35 24.10
CA ALA A 221 -15.55 -6.08 25.45
C ALA A 221 -14.38 -6.34 26.43
N THR A 222 -14.08 -5.35 27.25
CA THR A 222 -13.10 -5.43 28.33
C THR A 222 -13.58 -6.40 29.38
#